data_8757ecc1bc9fae2e9810226be57e9bee
#
_entry.id   8757ecc1bc9fae2e9810226be57e9bee
#
_cell.length_a   1.000
_cell.length_b   1.000
_cell.length_c   1.000
_cell.angle_alpha   90.00
_cell.angle_beta   90.00
_cell.angle_gamma   90.00
#
_symmetry.space_group_name_H-M   'P 1'
#
loop_
_entity.id
_entity.type
_entity.pdbx_description
1 polymer ?
#
loop_
_entity_poly.entity_id
_entity_poly.type
_entity_poly.pdbx_seq_one_letter_code
_entity_poly.pdbx_strand_id
1 'polypeptide(L)'
;MWKTIEGSTGRLLQLCIGYFVFYVITGVSVKYFLGIGMPDMQYLVYSTIGGNLIALIIVLALKWYRLQSNKIISFLGMKIPEEYLYIIPSGICTAVVIPTTTLMYSLPISVMVAMVIMRGSVIIISRLIDAIQIKQGILKKRVYMEENIAVFFALIAVAINIFSGNGGGFDFIYNTAAVVILTSYIIAYFIRIYIMNYYKNTRGKGIRQDNKGFFAVEQIAATITMLLLGIIFYSSPELFGWQSKQITDFIGAFHTPSAMWEYAILAGTAFGAVAFFSVFIFMFKGRTATFAGLVNRLTSLIAGTASTLLIFYFFGGKFPSNEDWISLIFILISVAFISKAEKKRISEMKALHEISDNPELPEQEPTVVRQ
;
A
#
# COMPACT_ATOMS: atom_id res chain seq x y z
N MET A 1 0.45 -26.88 7.22
CA MET A 1 -0.61 -26.10 7.85
C MET A 1 -1.39 -25.17 6.91
N TRP A 2 -1.01 -24.87 5.71
CA TRP A 2 -1.65 -23.91 4.81
C TRP A 2 -1.86 -24.51 3.41
N LYS A 3 -2.57 -25.66 3.34
CA LYS A 3 -2.88 -26.35 2.07
C LYS A 3 -4.18 -25.79 1.45
N THR A 4 -4.16 -24.54 1.01
CA THR A 4 -5.25 -23.97 0.21
C THR A 4 -4.82 -23.84 -1.24
N ILE A 5 -5.74 -24.12 -2.17
CA ILE A 5 -5.49 -24.05 -3.62
C ILE A 5 -5.16 -22.59 -4.00
N GLU A 6 -4.11 -22.39 -4.80
CA GLU A 6 -3.71 -21.07 -5.32
C GLU A 6 -4.88 -20.46 -6.11
N GLY A 7 -5.27 -19.22 -5.82
CA GLY A 7 -6.44 -18.57 -6.43
C GLY A 7 -7.77 -18.78 -5.69
N SER A 8 -7.83 -19.64 -4.66
CA SER A 8 -9.06 -19.88 -3.90
C SER A 8 -9.41 -18.73 -2.94
N THR A 9 -10.70 -18.56 -2.65
CA THR A 9 -11.20 -17.59 -1.65
C THR A 9 -10.60 -17.84 -0.27
N GLY A 10 -10.40 -19.11 0.12
CA GLY A 10 -9.77 -19.47 1.38
C GLY A 10 -8.32 -18.98 1.47
N ARG A 11 -7.54 -19.05 0.38
CA ARG A 11 -6.18 -18.50 0.32
C ARG A 11 -6.16 -16.98 0.47
N LEU A 12 -7.09 -16.29 -0.19
CA LEU A 12 -7.23 -14.84 -0.06
C LEU A 12 -7.56 -14.44 1.38
N LEU A 13 -8.50 -15.14 2.02
CA LEU A 13 -8.87 -14.88 3.42
C LEU A 13 -7.68 -15.06 4.37
N GLN A 14 -6.87 -16.10 4.18
CA GLN A 14 -5.66 -16.31 4.96
C GLN A 14 -4.66 -15.15 4.81
N LEU A 15 -4.46 -14.65 3.57
CA LEU A 15 -3.61 -13.49 3.33
C LEU A 15 -4.18 -12.24 4.02
N CYS A 16 -5.49 -12.04 4.00
CA CYS A 16 -6.16 -10.93 4.67
C CYS A 16 -6.01 -10.99 6.19
N ILE A 17 -6.17 -12.18 6.80
CA ILE A 17 -5.97 -12.35 8.25
C ILE A 17 -4.53 -12.04 8.64
N GLY A 18 -3.55 -12.59 7.91
CA GLY A 18 -2.14 -12.26 8.15
C GLY A 18 -1.87 -10.77 8.02
N TYR A 19 -2.36 -10.15 6.94
CA TYR A 19 -2.25 -8.72 6.72
C TYR A 19 -2.87 -7.89 7.86
N PHE A 20 -4.08 -8.25 8.29
CA PHE A 20 -4.78 -7.61 9.40
C PHE A 20 -3.96 -7.65 10.68
N VAL A 21 -3.52 -8.84 11.11
CA VAL A 21 -2.78 -9.01 12.38
C VAL A 21 -1.49 -8.18 12.38
N PHE A 22 -0.67 -8.30 11.34
CA PHE A 22 0.58 -7.56 11.27
C PHE A 22 0.36 -6.05 11.13
N TYR A 23 -0.72 -5.63 10.48
CA TYR A 23 -1.05 -4.22 10.37
C TYR A 23 -1.52 -3.63 11.71
N VAL A 24 -2.27 -4.38 12.52
CA VAL A 24 -2.64 -3.98 13.89
C VAL A 24 -1.38 -3.83 14.74
N ILE A 25 -0.47 -4.81 14.70
CA ILE A 25 0.81 -4.74 15.42
C ILE A 25 1.57 -3.47 15.01
N THR A 26 1.68 -3.19 13.71
CA THR A 26 2.37 -1.99 13.22
C THR A 26 1.75 -0.70 13.76
N GLY A 27 0.41 -0.56 13.69
CA GLY A 27 -0.30 0.63 14.15
C GLY A 27 -0.16 0.86 15.66
N VAL A 28 -0.28 -0.20 16.45
CA VAL A 28 -0.10 -0.15 17.91
C VAL A 28 1.34 0.20 18.26
N SER A 29 2.32 -0.46 17.62
CA SER A 29 3.75 -0.26 17.92
C SER A 29 4.19 1.18 17.73
N VAL A 30 3.82 1.83 16.62
CA VAL A 30 4.16 3.25 16.40
C VAL A 30 3.71 4.11 17.59
N LYS A 31 2.42 4.02 17.95
CA LYS A 31 1.87 4.85 19.04
C LYS A 31 2.43 4.49 20.41
N TYR A 32 2.74 3.21 20.66
CA TYR A 32 3.36 2.76 21.90
C TYR A 32 4.77 3.35 22.06
N PHE A 33 5.65 3.20 21.06
CA PHE A 33 7.03 3.68 21.16
C PHE A 33 7.10 5.20 21.25
N LEU A 34 6.25 5.93 20.51
CA LEU A 34 6.14 7.38 20.66
C LEU A 34 5.60 7.77 22.02
N GLY A 35 4.64 7.00 22.57
CA GLY A 35 4.05 7.23 23.91
C GLY A 35 5.05 7.09 25.05
N ILE A 36 6.07 6.24 24.93
CA ILE A 36 7.17 6.09 25.90
C ILE A 36 8.31 7.10 25.68
N GLY A 37 8.15 8.05 24.72
CA GLY A 37 9.09 9.15 24.49
C GLY A 37 10.16 8.88 23.46
N MET A 38 10.06 7.79 22.65
CA MET A 38 10.98 7.58 21.53
C MET A 38 10.72 8.63 20.44
N PRO A 39 11.75 9.37 19.94
CA PRO A 39 11.59 10.30 18.82
C PRO A 39 11.07 9.59 17.57
N ASP A 40 10.18 10.25 16.82
CA ASP A 40 9.54 9.70 15.62
C ASP A 40 10.55 9.27 14.55
N MET A 41 11.62 10.05 14.34
CA MET A 41 12.68 9.70 13.39
C MET A 41 13.51 8.50 13.86
N GLN A 42 13.77 8.34 15.16
CA GLN A 42 14.46 7.16 15.67
C GLN A 42 13.59 5.91 15.49
N TYR A 43 12.29 5.99 15.83
CA TYR A 43 11.36 4.89 15.58
C TYR A 43 11.29 4.54 14.09
N LEU A 44 11.25 5.54 13.21
CA LEU A 44 11.26 5.34 11.76
C LEU A 44 12.49 4.54 11.32
N VAL A 45 13.69 4.90 11.79
CA VAL A 45 14.94 4.18 11.47
C VAL A 45 14.85 2.72 11.92
N TYR A 46 14.52 2.48 13.18
CA TYR A 46 14.48 1.11 13.74
C TYR A 46 13.41 0.25 13.07
N SER A 47 12.20 0.77 12.91
CA SER A 47 11.12 0.01 12.27
C SER A 47 11.42 -0.27 10.78
N THR A 48 12.09 0.66 10.09
CA THR A 48 12.50 0.48 8.69
C THR A 48 13.60 -0.58 8.58
N ILE A 49 14.58 -0.59 9.47
CA ILE A 49 15.61 -1.63 9.54
C ILE A 49 14.95 -2.99 9.74
N GLY A 50 14.08 -3.15 10.73
CA GLY A 50 13.39 -4.41 11.01
C GLY A 50 12.56 -4.91 9.83
N GLY A 51 11.79 -4.02 9.22
CA GLY A 51 10.94 -4.33 8.07
C GLY A 51 11.70 -4.77 6.82
N ASN A 52 12.78 -4.05 6.49
CA ASN A 52 13.64 -4.40 5.36
C ASN A 52 14.43 -5.68 5.62
N LEU A 53 14.94 -5.87 6.83
CA LEU A 53 15.73 -7.05 7.18
C LEU A 53 14.92 -8.33 6.96
N ILE A 54 13.70 -8.42 7.52
CA ILE A 54 12.85 -9.61 7.35
C ILE A 54 12.45 -9.83 5.88
N ALA A 55 12.14 -8.76 5.15
CA ALA A 55 11.79 -8.87 3.74
C ALA A 55 12.98 -9.37 2.89
N LEU A 56 14.19 -8.85 3.12
CA LEU A 56 15.40 -9.31 2.43
C LEU A 56 15.77 -10.75 2.79
N ILE A 57 15.67 -11.14 4.06
CA ILE A 57 15.91 -12.52 4.49
C ILE A 57 14.99 -13.47 3.71
N ILE A 58 13.69 -13.17 3.63
CA ILE A 58 12.73 -13.99 2.88
C ILE A 58 13.10 -14.05 1.39
N VAL A 59 13.37 -12.91 0.77
CA VAL A 59 13.70 -12.80 -0.66
C VAL A 59 14.96 -13.59 -1.01
N LEU A 60 16.02 -13.46 -0.21
CA LEU A 60 17.31 -14.10 -0.46
C LEU A 60 17.27 -15.59 -0.13
N ALA A 61 16.71 -15.97 1.01
CA ALA A 61 16.60 -17.38 1.44
C ALA A 61 15.75 -18.21 0.46
N LEU A 62 14.66 -17.65 -0.03
CA LEU A 62 13.76 -18.32 -0.97
C LEU A 62 14.15 -18.07 -2.44
N LYS A 63 15.23 -17.35 -2.71
CA LYS A 63 15.75 -17.04 -4.06
C LYS A 63 14.71 -16.45 -5.01
N TRP A 64 13.80 -15.61 -4.48
CA TRP A 64 12.71 -15.01 -5.24
C TRP A 64 13.18 -13.93 -6.24
N TYR A 65 14.41 -13.48 -6.14
CA TYR A 65 15.02 -12.53 -7.09
C TYR A 65 15.19 -13.09 -8.53
N ARG A 66 14.95 -14.39 -8.74
CA ARG A 66 14.98 -15.03 -10.06
C ARG A 66 13.63 -14.80 -10.76
N LEU A 67 13.43 -13.59 -11.28
CA LEU A 67 12.19 -13.19 -11.96
C LEU A 67 12.01 -13.91 -13.29
N GLN A 68 10.81 -14.43 -13.57
CA GLN A 68 10.40 -14.88 -14.91
C GLN A 68 10.11 -13.67 -15.80
N SER A 69 10.94 -13.47 -16.86
CA SER A 69 10.88 -12.30 -17.73
C SER A 69 10.12 -12.55 -19.03
N ASN A 70 9.47 -11.51 -19.55
CA ASN A 70 8.91 -11.48 -20.90
C ASN A 70 10.03 -11.53 -21.95
N LYS A 71 11.08 -10.75 -21.72
CA LYS A 71 12.18 -10.54 -22.66
C LYS A 71 13.45 -10.17 -21.90
N ILE A 72 14.57 -10.68 -22.37
CA ILE A 72 15.89 -10.25 -21.91
C ILE A 72 16.37 -9.16 -22.87
N ILE A 73 16.76 -8.02 -22.33
CA ILE A 73 17.29 -6.89 -23.08
C ILE A 73 18.75 -6.65 -22.71
N SER A 74 19.49 -5.99 -23.61
CA SER A 74 20.83 -5.49 -23.30
C SER A 74 20.73 -4.05 -22.83
N PHE A 75 21.13 -3.79 -21.58
CA PHE A 75 21.15 -2.46 -20.98
C PHE A 75 22.54 -2.24 -20.38
N LEU A 76 23.24 -1.17 -20.80
CA LEU A 76 24.63 -0.88 -20.41
C LEU A 76 25.60 -2.07 -20.57
N GLY A 77 25.42 -2.88 -21.62
CA GLY A 77 26.25 -4.08 -21.89
C GLY A 77 25.88 -5.33 -21.07
N MET A 78 24.95 -5.22 -20.14
CA MET A 78 24.45 -6.34 -19.31
C MET A 78 23.14 -6.87 -19.86
N LYS A 79 22.96 -8.20 -19.86
CA LYS A 79 21.69 -8.86 -20.19
C LYS A 79 20.80 -8.87 -18.96
N ILE A 80 19.75 -8.06 -18.97
CA ILE A 80 18.81 -7.95 -17.86
C ILE A 80 17.37 -8.22 -18.30
N PRO A 81 16.48 -8.70 -17.39
CA PRO A 81 15.04 -8.72 -17.61
C PRO A 81 14.51 -7.32 -17.96
N GLU A 82 13.66 -7.22 -18.99
CA GLU A 82 13.02 -5.97 -19.38
C GLU A 82 12.21 -5.36 -18.21
N GLU A 83 11.63 -6.21 -17.38
CA GLU A 83 10.84 -5.81 -16.22
C GLU A 83 11.62 -5.00 -15.19
N TYR A 84 12.93 -5.14 -15.12
CA TYR A 84 13.75 -4.36 -14.19
C TYR A 84 13.68 -2.87 -14.46
N LEU A 85 13.46 -2.45 -15.73
CA LEU A 85 13.37 -1.04 -16.10
C LEU A 85 12.20 -0.31 -15.41
N TYR A 86 11.15 -1.04 -15.04
CA TYR A 86 10.00 -0.43 -14.36
C TYR A 86 9.78 -0.95 -12.94
N ILE A 87 10.22 -2.18 -12.59
CA ILE A 87 10.11 -2.65 -11.20
C ILE A 87 11.10 -1.91 -10.28
N ILE A 88 12.31 -1.57 -10.75
CA ILE A 88 13.26 -0.78 -9.96
C ILE A 88 12.69 0.62 -9.61
N PRO A 89 12.14 1.42 -10.55
CA PRO A 89 11.40 2.62 -10.22
C PRO A 89 10.24 2.41 -9.23
N SER A 90 9.51 1.28 -9.32
CA SER A 90 8.50 0.92 -8.30
C SER A 90 9.13 0.75 -6.91
N GLY A 91 10.31 0.13 -6.84
CA GLY A 91 11.08 -0.02 -5.61
C GLY A 91 11.52 1.33 -5.02
N ILE A 92 11.96 2.27 -5.85
CA ILE A 92 12.28 3.64 -5.43
C ILE A 92 11.03 4.31 -4.82
N CYS A 93 9.87 4.17 -5.46
CA CYS A 93 8.61 4.68 -4.91
C CYS A 93 8.26 3.98 -3.59
N THR A 94 8.51 2.68 -3.47
CA THR A 94 8.29 1.93 -2.22
C THR A 94 9.20 2.44 -1.09
N ALA A 95 10.43 2.86 -1.40
CA ALA A 95 11.33 3.51 -0.45
C ALA A 95 10.80 4.84 0.08
N VAL A 96 9.89 5.50 -0.63
CA VAL A 96 9.17 6.70 -0.15
C VAL A 96 7.89 6.30 0.60
N VAL A 97 7.14 5.31 0.11
CA VAL A 97 5.87 4.86 0.72
C VAL A 97 6.08 4.31 2.13
N ILE A 98 7.15 3.56 2.38
CA ILE A 98 7.43 2.94 3.68
C ILE A 98 7.60 4.01 4.77
N PRO A 99 8.58 4.94 4.68
CA PRO A 99 8.76 5.95 5.71
C PRO A 99 7.57 6.91 5.82
N THR A 100 6.95 7.33 4.71
CA THR A 100 5.79 8.22 4.77
C THR A 100 4.59 7.57 5.45
N THR A 101 4.39 6.27 5.30
CA THR A 101 3.35 5.53 6.05
C THR A 101 3.62 5.55 7.56
N THR A 102 4.85 5.29 7.98
CA THR A 102 5.25 5.33 9.40
C THR A 102 5.10 6.74 9.96
N LEU A 103 5.55 7.75 9.24
CA LEU A 103 5.44 9.16 9.63
C LEU A 103 3.98 9.63 9.68
N MET A 104 3.08 9.14 8.83
CA MET A 104 1.64 9.42 8.97
C MET A 104 1.07 8.90 10.30
N TYR A 105 1.55 7.76 10.80
CA TYR A 105 1.14 7.24 12.12
C TYR A 105 1.81 7.98 13.28
N SER A 106 2.95 8.63 13.07
CA SER A 106 3.60 9.42 14.10
C SER A 106 2.93 10.77 14.33
N LEU A 107 2.16 11.28 13.36
CA LEU A 107 1.38 12.50 13.51
C LEU A 107 0.43 12.43 14.73
N PRO A 108 0.08 13.58 15.35
CA PRO A 108 -0.82 13.63 16.52
C PRO A 108 -2.30 13.37 16.13
N ILE A 109 -2.54 12.41 15.27
CA ILE A 109 -3.84 11.90 14.84
C ILE A 109 -3.98 10.41 15.20
N SER A 110 -5.21 9.89 15.25
CA SER A 110 -5.41 8.46 15.50
C SER A 110 -4.91 7.60 14.31
N VAL A 111 -4.56 6.34 14.58
CA VAL A 111 -4.19 5.39 13.51
C VAL A 111 -5.34 5.20 12.53
N MET A 112 -6.58 5.22 13.01
CA MET A 112 -7.80 5.15 12.22
C MET A 112 -7.88 6.32 11.21
N VAL A 113 -7.68 7.56 11.66
CA VAL A 113 -7.67 8.77 10.83
C VAL A 113 -6.57 8.69 9.76
N ALA A 114 -5.34 8.37 10.16
CA ALA A 114 -4.23 8.20 9.22
C ALA A 114 -4.55 7.16 8.15
N MET A 115 -5.18 6.03 8.54
CA MET A 115 -5.62 5.00 7.60
C MET A 115 -6.70 5.48 6.64
N VAL A 116 -7.72 6.20 7.13
CA VAL A 116 -8.79 6.73 6.26
C VAL A 116 -8.21 7.68 5.22
N ILE A 117 -7.35 8.61 5.62
CA ILE A 117 -6.71 9.56 4.70
C ILE A 117 -5.88 8.80 3.64
N MET A 118 -4.97 7.94 4.08
CA MET A 118 -4.08 7.21 3.16
C MET A 118 -4.87 6.26 2.23
N ARG A 119 -5.82 5.48 2.76
CA ARG A 119 -6.54 4.48 1.96
C ARG A 119 -7.62 5.10 1.08
N GLY A 120 -8.28 6.15 1.55
CA GLY A 120 -9.18 6.96 0.74
C GLY A 120 -8.45 7.56 -0.47
N SER A 121 -7.28 8.16 -0.26
CA SER A 121 -6.43 8.69 -1.34
C SER A 121 -6.05 7.60 -2.35
N VAL A 122 -5.72 6.38 -1.90
CA VAL A 122 -5.38 5.26 -2.79
C VAL A 122 -6.60 4.78 -3.61
N ILE A 123 -7.84 4.90 -3.11
CA ILE A 123 -9.05 4.63 -3.90
C ILE A 123 -9.15 5.60 -5.08
N ILE A 124 -8.95 6.89 -4.81
CA ILE A 124 -8.99 7.95 -5.83
C ILE A 124 -7.90 7.73 -6.88
N ILE A 125 -6.66 7.52 -6.43
CA ILE A 125 -5.51 7.25 -7.29
C ILE A 125 -5.74 6.04 -8.19
N SER A 126 -6.26 4.94 -7.64
CA SER A 126 -6.48 3.72 -8.43
C SER A 126 -7.48 3.94 -9.56
N ARG A 127 -8.51 4.74 -9.31
CA ARG A 127 -9.49 5.07 -10.34
C ARG A 127 -8.89 5.96 -11.44
N LEU A 128 -8.03 6.91 -11.06
CA LEU A 128 -7.32 7.75 -12.01
C LEU A 128 -6.35 6.91 -12.88
N ILE A 129 -5.62 5.98 -12.27
CA ILE A 129 -4.71 5.07 -12.99
C ILE A 129 -5.49 4.17 -13.94
N ASP A 130 -6.62 3.61 -13.53
CA ASP A 130 -7.49 2.82 -14.40
C ASP A 130 -7.91 3.65 -15.63
N ALA A 131 -8.31 4.92 -15.44
CA ALA A 131 -8.68 5.79 -16.55
C ALA A 131 -7.52 6.06 -17.53
N ILE A 132 -6.32 6.30 -17.00
CA ILE A 132 -5.11 6.49 -17.81
C ILE A 132 -4.78 5.22 -18.61
N GLN A 133 -4.78 4.05 -17.97
CA GLN A 133 -4.43 2.79 -18.62
C GLN A 133 -5.48 2.32 -19.62
N ILE A 134 -6.77 2.64 -19.40
CA ILE A 134 -7.82 2.41 -20.40
C ILE A 134 -7.57 3.29 -21.64
N LYS A 135 -7.25 4.59 -21.45
CA LYS A 135 -6.92 5.49 -22.57
C LYS A 135 -5.67 5.05 -23.32
N GLN A 136 -4.71 4.45 -22.66
CA GLN A 136 -3.48 3.88 -23.25
C GLN A 136 -3.72 2.52 -23.93
N GLY A 137 -4.91 1.91 -23.80
CA GLY A 137 -5.21 0.58 -24.34
C GLY A 137 -4.54 -0.59 -23.57
N ILE A 138 -3.87 -0.30 -22.44
CA ILE A 138 -3.22 -1.30 -21.58
C ILE A 138 -4.27 -2.10 -20.80
N LEU A 139 -5.29 -1.40 -20.28
CA LEU A 139 -6.37 -2.00 -19.51
C LEU A 139 -7.66 -2.02 -20.33
N LYS A 140 -8.10 -3.22 -20.72
CA LYS A 140 -9.39 -3.44 -21.38
C LYS A 140 -10.47 -3.68 -20.34
N LYS A 141 -11.04 -2.61 -19.80
CA LYS A 141 -12.01 -2.67 -18.72
C LYS A 141 -13.16 -1.70 -18.98
N ARG A 142 -14.42 -2.16 -18.79
CA ARG A 142 -15.59 -1.30 -18.73
C ARG A 142 -15.61 -0.59 -17.37
N VAL A 143 -15.90 0.69 -17.37
CA VAL A 143 -16.07 1.50 -16.17
C VAL A 143 -17.55 1.49 -15.78
N TYR A 144 -17.82 1.21 -14.52
CA TYR A 144 -19.17 1.25 -13.97
C TYR A 144 -19.40 2.54 -13.18
N MET A 145 -20.65 3.02 -13.17
CA MET A 145 -21.04 4.23 -12.43
C MET A 145 -20.76 4.07 -10.92
N GLU A 146 -20.91 2.85 -10.40
CA GLU A 146 -20.61 2.50 -9.01
C GLU A 146 -19.15 2.80 -8.61
N GLU A 147 -18.19 2.68 -9.54
CA GLU A 147 -16.79 3.02 -9.28
C GLU A 147 -16.62 4.55 -9.08
N ASN A 148 -17.35 5.37 -9.83
CA ASN A 148 -17.31 6.83 -9.69
C ASN A 148 -18.00 7.29 -8.39
N ILE A 149 -19.12 6.65 -8.03
CA ILE A 149 -19.81 6.91 -6.75
C ILE A 149 -18.88 6.55 -5.57
N ALA A 150 -18.15 5.45 -5.68
CA ALA A 150 -17.19 5.06 -4.66
C ALA A 150 -16.09 6.11 -4.46
N VAL A 151 -15.56 6.68 -5.55
CA VAL A 151 -14.56 7.77 -5.46
C VAL A 151 -15.14 8.99 -4.78
N PHE A 152 -16.39 9.36 -5.08
CA PHE A 152 -17.08 10.47 -4.44
C PHE A 152 -17.17 10.29 -2.91
N PHE A 153 -17.59 9.12 -2.44
CA PHE A 153 -17.64 8.82 -1.00
C PHE A 153 -16.22 8.77 -0.37
N ALA A 154 -15.22 8.26 -1.09
CA ALA A 154 -13.84 8.29 -0.61
C ALA A 154 -13.31 9.73 -0.45
N LEU A 155 -13.64 10.62 -1.40
CA LEU A 155 -13.28 12.05 -1.33
C LEU A 155 -13.92 12.72 -0.09
N ILE A 156 -15.20 12.46 0.17
CA ILE A 156 -15.88 13.00 1.37
C ILE A 156 -15.19 12.51 2.64
N ALA A 157 -14.90 11.22 2.74
CA ALA A 157 -14.26 10.66 3.92
C ALA A 157 -12.87 11.27 4.18
N VAL A 158 -12.06 11.44 3.13
CA VAL A 158 -10.75 12.07 3.24
C VAL A 158 -10.88 13.55 3.61
N ALA A 159 -11.84 14.26 2.99
CA ALA A 159 -12.10 15.67 3.28
C ALA A 159 -12.51 15.89 4.75
N ILE A 160 -13.42 15.08 5.29
CA ILE A 160 -13.80 15.16 6.71
C ILE A 160 -12.56 15.11 7.60
N ASN A 161 -11.67 14.13 7.41
CA ASN A 161 -10.50 13.99 8.27
C ASN A 161 -9.44 15.08 8.06
N ILE A 162 -9.35 15.67 6.87
CA ILE A 162 -8.39 16.75 6.59
C ILE A 162 -8.91 18.10 7.15
N PHE A 163 -10.21 18.37 7.00
CA PHE A 163 -10.78 19.70 7.29
C PHE A 163 -11.44 19.82 8.66
N SER A 164 -11.84 18.71 9.32
CA SER A 164 -12.57 18.76 10.60
C SER A 164 -11.68 18.95 11.84
N GLY A 165 -10.37 19.13 11.71
CA GLY A 165 -9.47 19.41 12.84
C GLY A 165 -9.34 18.28 13.88
N ASN A 166 -9.84 17.07 13.58
CA ASN A 166 -9.68 15.80 14.35
C ASN A 166 -9.87 15.92 15.88
N GLY A 167 -10.84 16.67 16.38
CA GLY A 167 -11.20 16.71 17.81
C GLY A 167 -10.07 17.01 18.82
N GLY A 168 -8.85 17.24 18.33
CA GLY A 168 -7.63 17.47 19.11
C GLY A 168 -6.85 18.73 18.75
N GLY A 169 -7.39 19.59 17.88
CA GLY A 169 -6.75 20.85 17.49
C GLY A 169 -5.58 20.68 16.50
N PHE A 170 -5.39 19.47 15.92
CA PHE A 170 -4.38 19.28 14.88
C PHE A 170 -4.92 19.72 13.52
N ASP A 171 -4.41 20.83 13.03
CA ASP A 171 -4.76 21.32 11.70
C ASP A 171 -3.84 20.71 10.66
N PHE A 172 -4.40 19.74 9.92
CA PHE A 172 -3.64 18.97 8.95
C PHE A 172 -3.11 19.84 7.81
N ILE A 173 -3.90 20.79 7.34
CA ILE A 173 -3.57 21.61 6.16
C ILE A 173 -2.45 22.61 6.47
N TYR A 174 -2.47 23.21 7.66
CA TYR A 174 -1.46 24.17 8.06
C TYR A 174 -0.20 23.51 8.64
N ASN A 175 -0.20 22.20 8.80
CA ASN A 175 1.00 21.46 9.18
C ASN A 175 1.80 21.04 7.94
N THR A 176 2.86 21.79 7.64
CA THR A 176 3.74 21.54 6.48
C THR A 176 4.27 20.11 6.44
N ALA A 177 4.66 19.54 7.57
CA ALA A 177 5.15 18.17 7.62
C ALA A 177 4.07 17.16 7.21
N ALA A 178 2.83 17.31 7.71
CA ALA A 178 1.72 16.45 7.35
C ALA A 178 1.40 16.52 5.85
N VAL A 179 1.37 17.73 5.29
CA VAL A 179 1.12 17.95 3.84
C VAL A 179 2.23 17.34 2.99
N VAL A 180 3.50 17.53 3.35
CA VAL A 180 4.64 16.96 2.62
C VAL A 180 4.63 15.43 2.69
N ILE A 181 4.39 14.85 3.87
CA ILE A 181 4.31 13.40 4.06
C ILE A 181 3.20 12.81 3.19
N LEU A 182 1.98 13.39 3.24
CA LEU A 182 0.84 12.90 2.49
C LEU A 182 1.05 13.05 0.98
N THR A 183 1.54 14.20 0.53
CA THR A 183 1.78 14.45 -0.91
C THR A 183 2.84 13.51 -1.46
N SER A 184 3.95 13.30 -0.74
CA SER A 184 4.98 12.33 -1.11
C SER A 184 4.43 10.91 -1.18
N TYR A 185 3.61 10.51 -0.21
CA TYR A 185 2.91 9.23 -0.20
C TYR A 185 2.01 9.07 -1.43
N ILE A 186 1.20 10.08 -1.75
CA ILE A 186 0.26 10.06 -2.88
C ILE A 186 1.01 9.89 -4.20
N ILE A 187 2.05 10.69 -4.45
CA ILE A 187 2.84 10.64 -5.69
C ILE A 187 3.52 9.28 -5.83
N ALA A 188 4.20 8.82 -4.78
CA ALA A 188 4.89 7.54 -4.80
C ALA A 188 3.92 6.37 -5.01
N TYR A 189 2.75 6.39 -4.34
CA TYR A 189 1.73 5.36 -4.52
C TYR A 189 1.10 5.39 -5.92
N PHE A 190 0.90 6.57 -6.50
CA PHE A 190 0.40 6.72 -7.87
C PHE A 190 1.32 6.00 -8.87
N ILE A 191 2.62 6.31 -8.84
CA ILE A 191 3.61 5.69 -9.73
C ILE A 191 3.69 4.18 -9.48
N ARG A 192 3.75 3.76 -8.22
CA ARG A 192 3.84 2.36 -7.83
C ARG A 192 2.63 1.54 -8.31
N ILE A 193 1.40 2.00 -8.09
CA ILE A 193 0.20 1.30 -8.53
C ILE A 193 0.13 1.25 -10.06
N TYR A 194 0.51 2.34 -10.75
CA TYR A 194 0.59 2.34 -12.21
C TYR A 194 1.52 1.23 -12.71
N ILE A 195 2.71 1.11 -12.13
CA ILE A 195 3.70 0.08 -12.50
C ILE A 195 3.19 -1.32 -12.19
N MET A 196 2.60 -1.55 -11.01
CA MET A 196 2.04 -2.85 -10.64
C MET A 196 0.94 -3.30 -11.62
N ASN A 197 0.03 -2.39 -11.99
CA ASN A 197 -1.01 -2.66 -12.97
C ASN A 197 -0.43 -2.86 -14.37
N TYR A 198 0.57 -2.08 -14.76
CA TYR A 198 1.30 -2.25 -16.02
C TYR A 198 1.91 -3.66 -16.10
N TYR A 199 2.71 -4.06 -15.11
CA TYR A 199 3.30 -5.39 -15.03
C TYR A 199 2.25 -6.51 -15.17
N LYS A 200 1.11 -6.36 -14.48
CA LYS A 200 0.04 -7.36 -14.49
C LYS A 200 -0.63 -7.49 -15.86
N ASN A 201 -0.82 -6.38 -16.57
CA ASN A 201 -1.61 -6.33 -17.81
C ASN A 201 -0.77 -6.45 -19.10
N THR A 202 0.57 -6.41 -19.01
CA THR A 202 1.49 -6.46 -20.17
C THR A 202 2.31 -7.75 -20.24
N ARG A 203 1.90 -8.81 -19.51
CA ARG A 203 2.59 -10.11 -19.62
C ARG A 203 2.40 -10.72 -21.00
N GLY A 204 3.50 -11.24 -21.58
CA GLY A 204 3.48 -11.92 -22.87
C GLY A 204 2.61 -13.19 -22.86
N LYS A 205 2.13 -13.60 -24.04
CA LYS A 205 1.37 -14.85 -24.19
C LYS A 205 2.19 -16.04 -23.67
N GLY A 206 1.60 -16.83 -22.77
CA GLY A 206 2.26 -18.00 -22.17
C GLY A 206 3.22 -17.70 -21.02
N ILE A 207 3.53 -16.43 -20.72
CA ILE A 207 4.41 -16.06 -19.62
C ILE A 207 3.59 -15.90 -18.35
N ARG A 208 3.95 -16.68 -17.32
CA ARG A 208 3.25 -16.66 -16.03
C ARG A 208 3.57 -15.37 -15.27
N GLN A 209 2.55 -14.78 -14.63
CA GLN A 209 2.74 -13.66 -13.70
C GLN A 209 3.54 -14.16 -12.49
N ASP A 210 4.70 -13.54 -12.24
CA ASP A 210 5.59 -13.88 -11.12
C ASP A 210 5.54 -12.79 -10.04
N ASN A 211 4.60 -12.95 -9.11
CA ASN A 211 4.41 -12.01 -8.01
C ASN A 211 5.58 -12.03 -7.02
N LYS A 212 6.24 -13.19 -6.87
CA LYS A 212 7.38 -13.35 -5.96
C LYS A 212 8.59 -12.62 -6.51
N GLY A 213 8.88 -12.80 -7.80
CA GLY A 213 9.95 -12.09 -8.48
C GLY A 213 9.72 -10.57 -8.49
N PHE A 214 8.50 -10.12 -8.77
CA PHE A 214 8.16 -8.70 -8.68
C PHE A 214 8.44 -8.13 -7.27
N PHE A 215 7.90 -8.76 -6.22
CA PHE A 215 8.13 -8.35 -4.83
C PHE A 215 9.63 -8.32 -4.49
N ALA A 216 10.38 -9.34 -4.89
CA ALA A 216 11.80 -9.44 -4.60
C ALA A 216 12.61 -8.29 -5.21
N VAL A 217 12.42 -8.01 -6.50
CA VAL A 217 13.13 -6.93 -7.19
C VAL A 217 12.72 -5.56 -6.62
N GLU A 218 11.41 -5.36 -6.41
CA GLU A 218 10.89 -4.14 -5.79
C GLU A 218 11.49 -3.91 -4.40
N GLN A 219 11.54 -4.96 -3.56
CA GLN A 219 12.05 -4.86 -2.19
C GLN A 219 13.57 -4.62 -2.13
N ILE A 220 14.35 -5.28 -3.00
CA ILE A 220 15.80 -5.05 -3.10
C ILE A 220 16.04 -3.59 -3.52
N ALA A 221 15.37 -3.11 -4.56
CA ALA A 221 15.50 -1.74 -5.03
C ALA A 221 15.09 -0.72 -3.94
N ALA A 222 13.98 -0.97 -3.22
CA ALA A 222 13.54 -0.14 -2.12
C ALA A 222 14.58 -0.09 -0.98
N THR A 223 15.15 -1.22 -0.61
CA THR A 223 16.17 -1.28 0.46
C THR A 223 17.43 -0.54 0.08
N ILE A 224 17.93 -0.73 -1.15
CA ILE A 224 19.12 0.00 -1.64
C ILE A 224 18.83 1.50 -1.64
N THR A 225 17.67 1.93 -2.12
CA THR A 225 17.28 3.35 -2.15
C THR A 225 17.22 3.93 -0.73
N MET A 226 16.61 3.21 0.22
CA MET A 226 16.55 3.66 1.63
C MET A 226 17.92 3.72 2.29
N LEU A 227 18.83 2.78 1.98
CA LEU A 227 20.21 2.85 2.45
C LEU A 227 20.94 4.08 1.91
N LEU A 228 20.81 4.37 0.61
CA LEU A 228 21.41 5.56 0.01
C LEU A 228 20.86 6.85 0.62
N LEU A 229 19.54 6.95 0.79
CA LEU A 229 18.91 8.09 1.46
C LEU A 229 19.36 8.19 2.93
N GLY A 230 19.48 7.07 3.62
CA GLY A 230 20.00 7.02 5.00
C GLY A 230 21.44 7.55 5.11
N ILE A 231 22.30 7.16 4.18
CA ILE A 231 23.69 7.69 4.10
C ILE A 231 23.68 9.19 3.84
N ILE A 232 22.82 9.68 2.92
CA ILE A 232 22.69 11.11 2.63
C ILE A 232 22.22 11.86 3.88
N PHE A 233 21.21 11.38 4.59
CA PHE A 233 20.72 12.03 5.82
C PHE A 233 21.75 11.99 6.95
N TYR A 234 22.47 10.88 7.10
CA TYR A 234 23.53 10.76 8.10
C TYR A 234 24.67 11.75 7.83
N SER A 235 25.08 11.91 6.58
CA SER A 235 26.18 12.79 6.19
C SER A 235 25.72 14.24 5.93
N SER A 236 24.41 14.53 6.01
CA SER A 236 23.86 15.83 5.63
C SER A 236 24.33 17.02 6.49
N PRO A 237 24.66 16.90 7.79
CA PRO A 237 25.23 18.01 8.54
C PRO A 237 26.60 18.45 8.00
N GLU A 238 27.42 17.48 7.61
CA GLU A 238 28.76 17.75 7.09
C GLU A 238 28.71 18.24 5.64
N LEU A 239 27.85 17.63 4.79
CA LEU A 239 27.81 17.93 3.36
C LEU A 239 27.00 19.21 3.04
N PHE A 240 25.89 19.43 3.77
CA PHE A 240 24.90 20.45 3.44
C PHE A 240 24.63 21.43 4.60
N GLY A 241 25.23 21.22 5.77
CA GLY A 241 24.96 22.02 6.96
C GLY A 241 23.55 21.85 7.55
N TRP A 242 22.86 20.74 7.24
CA TRP A 242 21.49 20.50 7.74
C TRP A 242 21.52 20.13 9.22
N GLN A 243 20.82 20.95 10.05
CA GLN A 243 20.76 20.78 11.50
C GLN A 243 19.33 20.79 12.04
N SER A 244 18.37 20.35 11.23
CA SER A 244 16.99 20.24 11.71
C SER A 244 16.87 19.16 12.78
N LYS A 245 15.83 19.29 13.65
CA LYS A 245 15.53 18.29 14.67
C LYS A 245 15.40 16.87 14.07
N GLN A 246 14.79 16.76 12.90
CA GLN A 246 14.61 15.48 12.22
C GLN A 246 15.94 14.82 11.85
N ILE A 247 16.90 15.60 11.38
CA ILE A 247 18.26 15.09 11.07
C ILE A 247 18.99 14.70 12.35
N THR A 248 18.91 15.53 13.39
CA THR A 248 19.53 15.23 14.69
C THR A 248 18.95 13.94 15.30
N ASP A 249 17.63 13.79 15.29
CA ASP A 249 16.96 12.57 15.79
C ASP A 249 17.31 11.34 14.94
N PHE A 250 17.43 11.49 13.61
CA PHE A 250 17.87 10.41 12.71
C PHE A 250 19.29 9.94 13.04
N ILE A 251 20.22 10.86 13.20
CA ILE A 251 21.62 10.56 13.56
C ILE A 251 21.67 9.98 14.99
N GLY A 252 20.86 10.52 15.88
CA GLY A 252 20.70 10.02 17.26
C GLY A 252 20.32 8.55 17.34
N ALA A 253 19.61 8.02 16.34
CA ALA A 253 19.30 6.60 16.27
C ALA A 253 20.54 5.68 16.28
N PHE A 254 21.69 6.19 15.83
CA PHE A 254 22.95 5.45 15.75
C PHE A 254 23.90 5.77 16.89
N HIS A 255 23.91 7.01 17.40
CA HIS A 255 24.86 7.47 18.42
C HIS A 255 24.30 7.43 19.85
N THR A 256 23.02 7.75 19.99
CA THR A 256 22.31 7.84 21.26
C THR A 256 20.98 7.13 21.16
N PRO A 257 20.98 5.78 20.99
CA PRO A 257 19.77 5.03 20.78
C PRO A 257 18.79 5.19 21.97
N SER A 258 17.52 5.34 21.66
CA SER A 258 16.47 5.39 22.68
C SER A 258 16.34 4.05 23.41
N ALA A 259 15.81 4.08 24.61
CA ALA A 259 15.47 2.86 25.33
C ALA A 259 14.56 1.96 24.49
N MET A 260 14.76 0.64 24.58
CA MET A 260 13.98 -0.38 23.84
C MET A 260 14.10 -0.31 22.30
N TRP A 261 15.18 0.23 21.76
CA TRP A 261 15.41 0.31 20.32
C TRP A 261 15.38 -1.06 19.62
N GLU A 262 15.87 -2.14 20.29
CA GLU A 262 15.84 -3.50 19.78
C GLU A 262 14.40 -3.99 19.56
N TYR A 263 13.50 -3.66 20.49
CA TYR A 263 12.08 -3.99 20.37
C TYR A 263 11.41 -3.18 19.26
N ALA A 264 11.86 -1.95 18.99
CA ALA A 264 11.38 -1.17 17.87
C ALA A 264 11.80 -1.79 16.52
N ILE A 265 13.03 -2.34 16.40
CA ILE A 265 13.46 -3.14 15.25
C ILE A 265 12.58 -4.40 15.11
N LEU A 266 12.36 -5.12 16.21
CA LEU A 266 11.51 -6.31 16.20
C LEU A 266 10.08 -5.98 15.76
N ALA A 267 9.49 -4.91 16.28
CA ALA A 267 8.19 -4.43 15.85
C ALA A 267 8.15 -4.05 14.36
N GLY A 268 9.25 -3.52 13.84
CA GLY A 268 9.43 -3.22 12.42
C GLY A 268 9.31 -4.45 11.52
N THR A 269 9.63 -5.65 12.00
CA THR A 269 9.46 -6.89 11.22
C THR A 269 8.00 -7.14 10.85
N ALA A 270 7.05 -6.71 11.69
CA ALA A 270 5.61 -6.76 11.38
C ALA A 270 5.28 -5.89 10.16
N PHE A 271 5.91 -4.74 10.03
CA PHE A 271 5.72 -3.86 8.86
C PHE A 271 6.27 -4.50 7.56
N GLY A 272 7.40 -5.19 7.62
CA GLY A 272 7.92 -5.99 6.50
C GLY A 272 6.95 -7.11 6.09
N ALA A 273 6.34 -7.79 7.07
CA ALA A 273 5.28 -8.77 6.81
C ALA A 273 4.04 -8.13 6.15
N VAL A 274 3.63 -6.94 6.59
CA VAL A 274 2.56 -6.16 5.95
C VAL A 274 2.85 -5.89 4.49
N ALA A 275 4.08 -5.48 4.14
CA ALA A 275 4.48 -5.22 2.76
C ALA A 275 4.35 -6.48 1.90
N PHE A 276 4.81 -7.63 2.41
CA PHE A 276 4.65 -8.93 1.77
C PHE A 276 3.18 -9.27 1.50
N PHE A 277 2.33 -9.28 2.53
CA PHE A 277 0.91 -9.59 2.38
C PHE A 277 0.20 -8.61 1.44
N SER A 278 0.53 -7.33 1.50
CA SER A 278 -0.02 -6.29 0.63
C SER A 278 0.21 -6.60 -0.85
N VAL A 279 1.45 -6.89 -1.25
CA VAL A 279 1.77 -7.21 -2.64
C VAL A 279 1.05 -8.48 -3.10
N PHE A 280 1.03 -9.52 -2.26
CA PHE A 280 0.35 -10.78 -2.62
C PHE A 280 -1.16 -10.64 -2.74
N ILE A 281 -1.80 -9.78 -1.93
CA ILE A 281 -3.22 -9.45 -2.06
C ILE A 281 -3.47 -8.65 -3.35
N PHE A 282 -2.69 -7.61 -3.64
CA PHE A 282 -2.85 -6.79 -4.84
C PHE A 282 -2.67 -7.58 -6.13
N MET A 283 -1.74 -8.52 -6.14
CA MET A 283 -1.40 -9.36 -7.30
C MET A 283 -2.08 -10.73 -7.25
N PHE A 284 -3.16 -10.91 -6.46
CA PHE A 284 -3.81 -12.20 -6.29
C PHE A 284 -4.38 -12.72 -7.62
N LYS A 285 -4.07 -13.99 -7.94
CA LYS A 285 -4.50 -14.64 -9.18
C LYS A 285 -6.00 -14.94 -9.19
N GLY A 286 -6.61 -14.91 -10.37
CA GLY A 286 -8.02 -15.24 -10.54
C GLY A 286 -9.00 -14.19 -10.01
N ARG A 287 -8.50 -13.02 -9.63
CA ARG A 287 -9.32 -11.86 -9.22
C ARG A 287 -8.84 -10.61 -9.92
N THR A 288 -9.75 -9.66 -10.15
CA THR A 288 -9.39 -8.35 -10.74
C THR A 288 -8.49 -7.57 -9.77
N ALA A 289 -7.68 -6.66 -10.30
CA ALA A 289 -6.85 -5.78 -9.48
C ALA A 289 -7.70 -4.90 -8.56
N THR A 290 -8.85 -4.45 -9.05
CA THR A 290 -9.82 -3.65 -8.29
C THR A 290 -10.34 -4.41 -7.07
N PHE A 291 -10.75 -5.69 -7.24
CA PHE A 291 -11.22 -6.50 -6.12
C PHE A 291 -10.10 -6.76 -5.10
N ALA A 292 -8.93 -7.15 -5.56
CA ALA A 292 -7.79 -7.40 -4.69
C ALA A 292 -7.36 -6.12 -3.94
N GLY A 293 -7.32 -5.00 -4.64
CA GLY A 293 -7.06 -3.69 -4.04
C GLY A 293 -8.14 -3.27 -3.03
N LEU A 294 -9.42 -3.57 -3.32
CA LEU A 294 -10.53 -3.36 -2.40
C LEU A 294 -10.34 -4.13 -1.09
N VAL A 295 -10.07 -5.43 -1.21
CA VAL A 295 -9.88 -6.31 -0.06
C VAL A 295 -8.69 -5.84 0.79
N ASN A 296 -7.57 -5.46 0.16
CA ASN A 296 -6.41 -4.92 0.86
C ASN A 296 -6.77 -3.66 1.66
N ARG A 297 -7.52 -2.73 1.06
CA ARG A 297 -7.91 -1.47 1.70
C ARG A 297 -8.87 -1.67 2.85
N LEU A 298 -9.92 -2.49 2.64
CA LEU A 298 -10.89 -2.80 3.69
C LEU A 298 -10.18 -3.43 4.90
N THR A 299 -9.33 -4.43 4.67
CA THR A 299 -8.58 -5.09 5.74
C THR A 299 -7.70 -4.10 6.51
N SER A 300 -7.00 -3.19 5.81
CA SER A 300 -6.17 -2.19 6.48
C SER A 300 -6.97 -1.15 7.27
N LEU A 301 -8.15 -0.74 6.78
CA LEU A 301 -9.04 0.18 7.50
C LEU A 301 -9.54 -0.44 8.80
N ILE A 302 -10.00 -1.70 8.74
CA ILE A 302 -10.42 -2.44 9.93
C ILE A 302 -9.24 -2.58 10.91
N ALA A 303 -8.03 -2.84 10.40
CA ALA A 303 -6.83 -2.91 11.23
C ALA A 303 -6.49 -1.57 11.91
N GLY A 304 -6.65 -0.44 11.20
CA GLY A 304 -6.45 0.90 11.77
C GLY A 304 -7.44 1.22 12.89
N THR A 305 -8.71 0.88 12.69
CA THR A 305 -9.75 1.02 13.72
C THR A 305 -9.43 0.14 14.94
N ALA A 306 -9.09 -1.13 14.72
CA ALA A 306 -8.71 -2.05 15.78
C ALA A 306 -7.48 -1.54 16.56
N SER A 307 -6.44 -1.03 15.86
CA SER A 307 -5.25 -0.44 16.48
C SER A 307 -5.62 0.75 17.38
N THR A 308 -6.47 1.66 16.91
CA THR A 308 -6.90 2.82 17.68
C THR A 308 -7.66 2.41 18.94
N LEU A 309 -8.57 1.44 18.83
CA LEU A 309 -9.31 0.93 19.98
C LEU A 309 -8.40 0.20 20.97
N LEU A 310 -7.43 -0.60 20.51
CA LEU A 310 -6.44 -1.24 21.39
C LEU A 310 -5.59 -0.20 22.12
N ILE A 311 -5.17 0.85 21.43
CA ILE A 311 -4.40 1.94 22.05
C ILE A 311 -5.26 2.65 23.12
N PHE A 312 -6.53 2.88 22.86
CA PHE A 312 -7.45 3.46 23.84
C PHE A 312 -7.60 2.59 25.09
N TYR A 313 -7.90 1.28 24.91
CA TYR A 313 -8.19 0.40 26.05
C TYR A 313 -6.95 0.00 26.85
N PHE A 314 -5.79 -0.17 26.23
CA PHE A 314 -4.60 -0.72 26.90
C PHE A 314 -3.51 0.31 27.20
N PHE A 315 -3.49 1.43 26.48
CA PHE A 315 -2.40 2.41 26.58
C PHE A 315 -2.91 3.84 26.89
N GLY A 316 -4.19 4.01 27.20
CA GLY A 316 -4.75 5.31 27.59
C GLY A 316 -4.82 6.34 26.46
N GLY A 317 -4.85 5.88 25.21
CA GLY A 317 -5.02 6.75 24.06
C GLY A 317 -6.40 7.41 24.00
N LYS A 318 -6.61 8.33 23.05
CA LYS A 318 -7.91 8.97 22.83
C LYS A 318 -8.86 8.02 22.09
N PHE A 319 -10.15 8.03 22.54
CA PHE A 319 -11.21 7.35 21.80
C PHE A 319 -11.47 8.07 20.46
N PRO A 320 -11.77 7.35 19.37
CA PRO A 320 -12.12 7.97 18.09
C PRO A 320 -13.26 8.96 18.22
N SER A 321 -13.15 10.12 17.59
CA SER A 321 -14.19 11.14 17.57
C SER A 321 -15.40 10.72 16.71
N ASN A 322 -16.51 11.45 16.81
CA ASN A 322 -17.66 11.20 15.94
C ASN A 322 -17.31 11.39 14.45
N GLU A 323 -16.47 12.38 14.15
CA GLU A 323 -15.99 12.65 12.79
C GLU A 323 -15.18 11.48 12.24
N ASP A 324 -14.36 10.82 13.08
CA ASP A 324 -13.58 9.64 12.70
C ASP A 324 -14.52 8.48 12.31
N TRP A 325 -15.57 8.25 13.09
CA TRP A 325 -16.58 7.24 12.78
C TRP A 325 -17.38 7.56 11.52
N ILE A 326 -17.80 8.83 11.35
CA ILE A 326 -18.50 9.26 10.15
C ILE A 326 -17.64 9.05 8.91
N SER A 327 -16.37 9.46 8.96
CA SER A 327 -15.43 9.26 7.83
C SER A 327 -15.22 7.78 7.52
N LEU A 328 -15.12 6.92 8.54
CA LEU A 328 -15.04 5.46 8.35
C LEU A 328 -16.29 4.90 7.64
N ILE A 329 -17.49 5.36 8.04
CA ILE A 329 -18.74 4.96 7.39
C ILE A 329 -18.72 5.34 5.89
N PHE A 330 -18.29 6.55 5.54
CA PHE A 330 -18.19 6.95 4.12
C PHE A 330 -17.20 6.08 3.33
N ILE A 331 -16.06 5.69 3.93
CA ILE A 331 -15.13 4.76 3.28
C ILE A 331 -15.76 3.36 3.13
N LEU A 332 -16.49 2.86 4.12
CA LEU A 332 -17.17 1.57 4.01
C LEU A 332 -18.25 1.59 2.92
N ILE A 333 -18.99 2.69 2.78
CA ILE A 333 -19.93 2.90 1.66
C ILE A 333 -19.19 2.88 0.32
N SER A 334 -18.08 3.61 0.20
CA SER A 334 -17.22 3.59 -0.98
C SER A 334 -16.80 2.16 -1.36
N VAL A 335 -16.34 1.39 -0.38
CA VAL A 335 -15.95 -0.03 -0.52
C VAL A 335 -17.12 -0.89 -1.01
N ALA A 336 -18.33 -0.67 -0.49
CA ALA A 336 -19.53 -1.41 -0.90
C ALA A 336 -19.87 -1.14 -2.39
N PHE A 337 -19.76 0.10 -2.86
CA PHE A 337 -19.96 0.44 -4.27
C PHE A 337 -18.91 -0.19 -5.20
N ILE A 338 -17.63 -0.19 -4.83
CA ILE A 338 -16.59 -0.90 -5.60
C ILE A 338 -16.87 -2.41 -5.64
N SER A 339 -17.29 -3.00 -4.51
CA SER A 339 -17.64 -4.42 -4.44
C SER A 339 -18.82 -4.75 -5.36
N LYS A 340 -19.82 -3.86 -5.46
CA LYS A 340 -20.96 -4.00 -6.37
C LYS A 340 -20.53 -3.95 -7.83
N ALA A 341 -19.66 -3.00 -8.20
CA ALA A 341 -19.08 -2.90 -9.54
C ALA A 341 -18.32 -4.17 -9.93
N GLU A 342 -17.54 -4.72 -9.00
CA GLU A 342 -16.77 -5.93 -9.24
C GLU A 342 -17.66 -7.18 -9.40
N LYS A 343 -18.73 -7.31 -8.61
CA LYS A 343 -19.71 -8.38 -8.80
C LYS A 343 -20.35 -8.33 -10.18
N LYS A 344 -20.73 -7.14 -10.67
CA LYS A 344 -21.26 -6.96 -12.04
C LYS A 344 -20.25 -7.44 -13.09
N ARG A 345 -18.98 -7.05 -12.95
CA ARG A 345 -17.92 -7.44 -13.86
C ARG A 345 -17.71 -8.96 -13.90
N ILE A 346 -17.71 -9.61 -12.74
CA ILE A 346 -17.58 -11.07 -12.65
C ILE A 346 -18.76 -11.77 -13.33
N SER A 347 -20.01 -11.28 -13.15
CA SER A 347 -21.18 -11.84 -13.80
C SER A 347 -21.14 -11.68 -15.32
N GLU A 348 -20.73 -10.53 -15.84
CA GLU A 348 -20.56 -10.29 -17.28
C GLU A 348 -19.46 -11.20 -17.88
N MET A 349 -18.31 -11.38 -17.19
CA MET A 349 -17.25 -12.27 -17.66
C MET A 349 -17.71 -13.75 -17.68
N LYS A 350 -18.50 -14.19 -16.70
CA LYS A 350 -19.06 -15.54 -16.70
C LYS A 350 -20.02 -15.76 -17.85
N ALA A 351 -20.94 -14.81 -18.08
CA ALA A 351 -21.89 -14.88 -19.19
C ALA A 351 -21.18 -14.93 -20.54
N LEU A 352 -20.10 -14.14 -20.75
CA LEU A 352 -19.28 -14.18 -21.96
C LEU A 352 -18.56 -15.52 -22.13
N HIS A 353 -18.13 -16.16 -21.05
CA HIS A 353 -17.46 -17.48 -21.12
C HIS A 353 -18.47 -18.59 -21.44
N GLU A 354 -19.65 -18.55 -20.85
CA GLU A 354 -20.75 -19.49 -21.16
C GLU A 354 -21.21 -19.39 -22.62
N ILE A 355 -21.26 -18.17 -23.21
CA ILE A 355 -21.57 -17.96 -24.63
C ILE A 355 -20.44 -18.51 -25.52
N SER A 356 -19.16 -18.32 -25.12
CA SER A 356 -18.00 -18.83 -25.86
C SER A 356 -17.93 -20.36 -25.87
N ASP A 357 -18.37 -21.00 -24.80
CA ASP A 357 -18.33 -22.46 -24.65
C ASP A 357 -19.58 -23.16 -25.27
N ASN A 358 -20.62 -22.40 -25.63
CA ASN A 358 -21.85 -22.91 -26.22
C ASN A 358 -22.28 -22.10 -27.46
N PRO A 359 -21.68 -22.35 -28.64
CA PRO A 359 -21.90 -21.56 -29.85
C PRO A 359 -23.32 -21.66 -30.48
N GLU A 360 -24.25 -22.43 -29.89
CA GLU A 360 -25.63 -22.57 -30.35
C GLU A 360 -26.59 -21.52 -29.76
N LEU A 361 -26.14 -20.62 -28.90
CA LEU A 361 -26.98 -19.52 -28.40
C LEU A 361 -26.96 -18.34 -29.39
N PRO A 362 -28.13 -17.75 -29.74
CA PRO A 362 -28.19 -16.66 -30.71
C PRO A 362 -27.37 -15.46 -30.22
N GLU A 363 -26.56 -14.90 -31.13
CA GLU A 363 -25.85 -13.63 -30.91
C GLU A 363 -26.85 -12.55 -30.50
N GLN A 364 -26.93 -12.22 -29.21
CA GLN A 364 -27.54 -10.99 -28.78
C GLN A 364 -26.58 -9.85 -29.16
N GLU A 365 -26.93 -9.08 -30.19
CA GLU A 365 -26.23 -7.87 -30.56
C GLU A 365 -25.94 -7.01 -29.33
N PRO A 366 -24.68 -6.58 -29.12
CA PRO A 366 -24.37 -5.68 -28.04
C PRO A 366 -25.08 -4.36 -28.32
N THR A 367 -26.07 -4.00 -27.51
CA THR A 367 -26.70 -2.69 -27.51
C THR A 367 -25.61 -1.64 -27.27
N VAL A 368 -25.09 -1.09 -28.36
CA VAL A 368 -24.20 0.08 -28.35
C VAL A 368 -25.04 1.27 -27.96
N VAL A 369 -25.13 1.56 -26.67
CA VAL A 369 -25.57 2.89 -26.22
C VAL A 369 -24.41 3.83 -26.47
N ARG A 370 -24.49 4.54 -27.60
CA ARG A 370 -23.73 5.78 -27.85
C ARG A 370 -24.15 6.79 -26.80
N GLN A 371 -23.24 7.19 -25.92
CA GLN A 371 -23.17 8.50 -25.31
C GLN A 371 -21.71 8.89 -25.11
#